data_aa02511d7eb65d7ebd4d28448f9041f2
#
_entry.id   aa02511d7eb65d7ebd4d28448f9041f2
#
_cell.length_a   1.000
_cell.length_b   1.000
_cell.length_c   1.000
_cell.angle_alpha   90.00
_cell.angle_beta   90.00
_cell.angle_gamma   90.00
#
_symmetry.space_group_name_H-M   'P 1'
#
loop_
_entity.id
_entity.type
_entity.pdbx_description
1 polymer ?
#
loop_
_entity_poly.entity_id
_entity_poly.type
_entity_poly.pdbx_seq_one_letter_code
_entity_poly.pdbx_strand_id
1 'polypeptide(L)'
;MNMFSAFNINASGMTAQRYRMDIISENVANAQSTRTDDGTPYRRKVVAFAEKGGNTAFATALNSAIGYKGMGFSGSGVKVTGVYKDYKTQMKMVYDPSHPDADEDGYVLYPNVDIITEMTNMIDASRAYEANATAFNASKSMVARALELGQS
;
A
#
# COMPACT_ATOMS: atom_id res chain seq x y z
N MET A 1 13.84 21.97 -6.80
CA MET A 1 12.78 21.18 -6.11
C MET A 1 11.70 22.17 -5.75
N ASN A 2 10.47 21.96 -6.20
CA ASN A 2 9.37 22.86 -5.89
C ASN A 2 8.90 22.56 -4.45
N MET A 3 8.72 23.59 -3.62
CA MET A 3 8.32 23.45 -2.20
C MET A 3 7.07 22.58 -2.02
N PHE A 4 6.12 22.67 -2.95
CA PHE A 4 4.94 21.84 -2.98
C PHE A 4 5.18 20.36 -3.36
N SER A 5 6.33 20.02 -3.94
CA SER A 5 6.64 18.63 -4.28
C SER A 5 6.82 17.76 -3.03
N ALA A 6 7.44 18.29 -1.97
CA ALA A 6 7.61 17.59 -0.71
C ALA A 6 6.25 17.26 -0.05
N PHE A 7 5.30 18.21 -0.09
CA PHE A 7 3.93 17.95 0.39
C PHE A 7 3.24 16.84 -0.40
N ASN A 8 3.34 16.89 -1.73
CA ASN A 8 2.71 15.89 -2.59
C ASN A 8 3.30 14.49 -2.37
N ILE A 9 4.62 14.39 -2.18
CA ILE A 9 5.29 13.12 -1.90
C ILE A 9 4.79 12.53 -0.58
N ASN A 10 4.83 13.30 0.51
CA ASN A 10 4.39 12.86 1.83
C ASN A 10 2.88 12.52 1.85
N ALA A 11 2.05 13.34 1.19
CA ALA A 11 0.61 13.09 1.08
C ALA A 11 0.32 11.80 0.31
N SER A 12 1.05 11.53 -0.78
CA SER A 12 0.92 10.28 -1.53
C SER A 12 1.34 9.07 -0.71
N GLY A 13 2.41 9.20 0.10
CA GLY A 13 2.85 8.17 1.04
C GLY A 13 1.80 7.86 2.10
N MET A 14 1.21 8.88 2.73
CA MET A 14 0.12 8.70 3.70
C MET A 14 -1.10 8.00 3.06
N THR A 15 -1.51 8.42 1.86
CA THR A 15 -2.64 7.81 1.16
C THR A 15 -2.38 6.35 0.84
N ALA A 16 -1.18 6.02 0.37
CA ALA A 16 -0.77 4.66 0.05
C ALA A 16 -0.77 3.75 1.30
N GLN A 17 -0.21 4.23 2.42
CA GLN A 17 -0.17 3.45 3.67
C GLN A 17 -1.57 3.29 4.29
N ARG A 18 -2.43 4.30 4.22
CA ARG A 18 -3.82 4.17 4.66
C ARG A 18 -4.53 3.08 3.87
N TYR A 19 -4.39 3.09 2.54
CA TYR A 19 -4.99 2.06 1.70
C TYR A 19 -4.46 0.66 2.01
N ARG A 20 -3.15 0.54 2.34
CA ARG A 20 -2.57 -0.72 2.81
C ARG A 20 -3.19 -1.20 4.12
N MET A 21 -3.39 -0.30 5.08
CA MET A 21 -4.06 -0.63 6.36
C MET A 21 -5.50 -1.10 6.15
N ASP A 22 -6.24 -0.47 5.23
CA ASP A 22 -7.61 -0.86 4.90
C ASP A 22 -7.67 -2.31 4.37
N ILE A 23 -6.74 -2.69 3.47
CA ILE A 23 -6.65 -4.06 2.93
C ILE A 23 -6.19 -5.08 3.98
N ILE A 24 -5.26 -4.71 4.85
CA ILE A 24 -4.85 -5.56 5.97
C ILE A 24 -6.02 -5.80 6.92
N SER A 25 -6.80 -4.77 7.23
CA SER A 25 -8.01 -4.88 8.05
C SER A 25 -9.03 -5.82 7.41
N GLU A 26 -9.22 -5.73 6.10
CA GLU A 26 -10.09 -6.66 5.35
C GLU A 26 -9.58 -8.10 5.43
N ASN A 27 -8.27 -8.33 5.30
CA ASN A 27 -7.67 -9.65 5.45
C ASN A 27 -7.91 -10.22 6.85
N VAL A 28 -7.69 -9.42 7.91
CA VAL A 28 -7.90 -9.84 9.30
C VAL A 28 -9.37 -10.16 9.55
N ALA A 29 -10.29 -9.31 9.08
CA ALA A 29 -11.74 -9.52 9.24
C ALA A 29 -12.20 -10.82 8.58
N ASN A 30 -11.58 -11.20 7.44
CA ASN A 30 -11.92 -12.39 6.68
C ASN A 30 -11.00 -13.59 6.95
N ALA A 31 -10.17 -13.56 7.99
CA ALA A 31 -9.23 -14.65 8.29
C ALA A 31 -9.89 -16.01 8.59
N GLN A 32 -11.18 -16.01 8.92
CA GLN A 32 -11.97 -17.21 9.20
C GLN A 32 -13.12 -17.44 8.19
N SER A 33 -13.18 -16.64 7.12
CA SER A 33 -14.26 -16.75 6.12
C SER A 33 -14.02 -17.91 5.17
N THR A 34 -14.63 -19.06 5.47
CA THR A 34 -14.53 -20.32 4.69
C THR A 34 -15.31 -20.25 3.38
N ARG A 35 -16.30 -19.35 3.27
CA ARG A 35 -17.14 -19.20 2.09
C ARG A 35 -17.40 -17.74 1.77
N THR A 36 -17.09 -17.36 0.54
CA THR A 36 -17.43 -16.05 -0.04
C THR A 36 -18.62 -16.20 -1.00
N ASP A 37 -19.10 -15.09 -1.56
CA ASP A 37 -20.18 -15.09 -2.57
C ASP A 37 -19.86 -15.99 -3.78
N ASP A 38 -18.58 -16.15 -4.10
CA ASP A 38 -18.08 -17.04 -5.17
C ASP A 38 -18.08 -18.53 -4.75
N GLY A 39 -18.51 -18.87 -3.53
CA GLY A 39 -18.50 -20.23 -2.99
C GLY A 39 -17.12 -20.77 -2.62
N THR A 40 -16.07 -19.95 -2.70
CA THR A 40 -14.69 -20.32 -2.35
C THR A 40 -14.25 -19.61 -1.08
N PRO A 41 -13.23 -20.12 -0.35
CA PRO A 41 -12.67 -19.44 0.81
C PRO A 41 -12.10 -18.06 0.42
N TYR A 42 -12.10 -17.14 1.39
CA TYR A 42 -11.46 -15.85 1.19
C TYR A 42 -9.96 -16.02 0.89
N ARG A 43 -9.44 -15.21 -0.03
CA ARG A 43 -8.00 -15.17 -0.33
C ARG A 43 -7.39 -13.86 0.13
N ARG A 44 -6.24 -13.96 0.79
CA ARG A 44 -5.42 -12.82 1.19
C ARG A 44 -5.22 -11.86 0.04
N LYS A 45 -5.46 -10.57 0.29
CA LYS A 45 -5.20 -9.49 -0.66
C LYS A 45 -3.89 -8.78 -0.30
N VAL A 46 -3.14 -8.40 -1.33
CA VAL A 46 -1.85 -7.69 -1.20
C VAL A 46 -1.90 -6.45 -2.07
N VAL A 47 -1.45 -5.33 -1.50
CA VAL A 47 -1.36 -4.05 -2.23
C VAL A 47 -0.02 -3.94 -2.91
N ALA A 48 0.00 -3.59 -4.19
CA ALA A 48 1.22 -3.25 -4.90
C ALA A 48 1.38 -1.75 -5.05
N PHE A 49 2.59 -1.29 -4.80
CA PHE A 49 2.98 0.11 -4.94
C PHE A 49 3.94 0.27 -6.11
N ALA A 50 3.88 1.43 -6.73
CA ALA A 50 4.88 1.87 -7.69
C ALA A 50 5.22 3.34 -7.46
N GLU A 51 6.36 3.75 -7.95
CA GLU A 51 6.69 5.16 -8.01
C GLU A 51 5.67 5.90 -8.88
N LYS A 52 5.23 7.07 -8.43
CA LYS A 52 4.43 7.96 -9.23
C LYS A 52 5.36 8.66 -10.22
N GLY A 53 5.40 8.16 -11.46
CA GLY A 53 6.27 8.72 -12.51
C GLY A 53 5.97 10.20 -12.74
N GLY A 54 7.00 11.02 -12.64
CA GLY A 54 6.93 12.46 -12.92
C GLY A 54 7.14 12.80 -14.39
N ASN A 55 7.64 11.85 -15.20
CA ASN A 55 7.86 12.07 -16.62
C ASN A 55 6.81 11.32 -17.45
N THR A 56 6.13 12.06 -18.32
CA THR A 56 5.36 11.45 -19.41
C THR A 56 6.34 10.72 -20.33
N ALA A 57 5.90 9.61 -20.92
CA ALA A 57 6.71 8.84 -21.89
C ALA A 57 7.31 9.74 -22.99
N PHE A 58 6.60 10.79 -23.37
CA PHE A 58 7.04 11.81 -24.33
C PHE A 58 8.25 12.61 -23.81
N ALA A 59 8.22 13.11 -22.57
CA ALA A 59 9.33 13.87 -22.01
C ALA A 59 10.60 13.02 -21.85
N THR A 60 10.43 11.74 -21.51
CA THR A 60 11.54 10.77 -21.43
C THR A 60 12.12 10.50 -22.83
N ALA A 61 11.29 10.28 -23.83
CA ALA A 61 11.73 10.08 -25.21
C ALA A 61 12.42 11.32 -25.78
N LEU A 62 11.87 12.52 -25.51
CA LEU A 62 12.46 13.79 -25.93
C LEU A 62 13.83 14.01 -25.28
N ASN A 63 13.95 13.82 -23.97
CA ASN A 63 15.23 13.96 -23.26
C ASN A 63 16.29 12.98 -23.76
N SER A 64 15.88 11.74 -24.08
CA SER A 64 16.78 10.77 -24.72
C SER A 64 17.23 11.21 -26.11
N ALA A 65 16.32 11.76 -26.92
CA ALA A 65 16.62 12.20 -28.27
C ALA A 65 17.56 13.40 -28.34
N ILE A 66 17.43 14.34 -27.41
CA ILE A 66 18.31 15.56 -27.34
C ILE A 66 19.57 15.33 -26.51
N GLY A 67 19.82 14.11 -26.04
CA GLY A 67 21.02 13.78 -25.26
C GLY A 67 21.10 14.46 -23.88
N TYR A 68 20.01 15.02 -23.42
CA TYR A 68 19.94 15.70 -22.12
C TYR A 68 19.89 14.65 -20.99
N LYS A 69 21.08 14.29 -20.47
CA LYS A 69 21.21 13.58 -19.20
C LYS A 69 20.93 14.53 -18.03
N GLY A 70 19.72 15.07 -17.98
CA GLY A 70 19.27 15.87 -16.85
C GLY A 70 19.25 14.99 -15.60
N MET A 71 20.17 15.21 -14.70
CA MET A 71 20.21 14.64 -13.35
C MET A 71 19.11 15.26 -12.47
N GLY A 72 17.87 15.17 -12.90
CA GLY A 72 16.72 15.62 -12.17
C GLY A 72 15.86 14.43 -11.77
N PHE A 73 16.35 13.56 -10.89
CA PHE A 73 15.48 12.61 -10.20
C PHE A 73 14.61 13.39 -9.22
N SER A 74 13.51 13.89 -9.70
CA SER A 74 12.46 14.44 -8.86
C SER A 74 11.48 13.32 -8.58
N GLY A 75 11.65 12.63 -7.47
CA GLY A 75 10.65 11.67 -7.00
C GLY A 75 9.27 12.34 -6.91
N SER A 76 8.25 11.75 -7.53
CA SER A 76 6.90 12.32 -7.59
C SER A 76 5.97 11.70 -6.56
N GLY A 77 6.51 10.84 -5.69
CA GLY A 77 5.76 10.11 -4.66
C GLY A 77 5.41 8.68 -5.06
N VAL A 78 4.42 8.12 -4.39
CA VAL A 78 3.98 6.72 -4.51
C VAL A 78 2.54 6.67 -5.01
N LYS A 79 2.23 5.65 -5.81
CA LYS A 79 0.86 5.30 -6.21
C LYS A 79 0.57 3.82 -5.94
N VAL A 80 -0.65 3.51 -5.62
CA VAL A 80 -1.17 2.15 -5.61
C VAL A 80 -1.40 1.74 -7.07
N THR A 81 -0.80 0.62 -7.48
CA THR A 81 -0.99 0.06 -8.83
C THR A 81 -2.12 -0.94 -8.91
N GLY A 82 -2.43 -1.60 -7.79
CA GLY A 82 -3.53 -2.54 -7.71
C GLY A 82 -3.52 -3.34 -6.42
N VAL A 83 -4.59 -4.10 -6.26
CA VAL A 83 -4.75 -5.09 -5.21
C VAL A 83 -4.79 -6.46 -5.86
N TYR A 84 -4.00 -7.38 -5.38
CA TYR A 84 -3.85 -8.72 -5.96
C TYR A 84 -4.22 -9.77 -4.92
N LYS A 85 -4.94 -10.80 -5.33
CA LYS A 85 -5.18 -11.99 -4.50
C LYS A 85 -3.89 -12.84 -4.48
N ASP A 86 -3.50 -13.31 -3.31
CA ASP A 86 -2.32 -14.17 -3.13
C ASP A 86 -2.68 -15.63 -3.48
N TYR A 87 -2.21 -16.06 -4.65
CA TYR A 87 -2.33 -17.44 -5.12
C TYR A 87 -1.10 -18.29 -4.84
N LYS A 88 0.00 -17.69 -4.33
CA LYS A 88 1.24 -18.40 -4.06
C LYS A 88 1.20 -19.13 -2.72
N THR A 89 0.59 -18.50 -1.71
CA THR A 89 0.44 -19.10 -0.39
C THR A 89 -0.73 -20.08 -0.41
N GLN A 90 -0.47 -21.30 0.03
CA GLN A 90 -1.49 -22.33 0.13
C GLN A 90 -2.52 -21.97 1.21
N MET A 91 -3.76 -22.40 1.01
CA MET A 91 -4.82 -22.30 2.02
C MET A 91 -4.56 -23.28 3.15
N LYS A 92 -5.05 -22.97 4.35
CA LYS A 92 -4.97 -23.87 5.49
C LYS A 92 -6.07 -24.91 5.36
N MET A 93 -5.73 -26.18 5.43
CA MET A 93 -6.68 -27.30 5.46
C MET A 93 -6.78 -27.80 6.89
N VAL A 94 -8.00 -27.85 7.41
CA VAL A 94 -8.29 -28.29 8.78
C VAL A 94 -9.35 -29.40 8.73
N TYR A 95 -9.09 -30.50 9.43
CA TYR A 95 -10.05 -31.58 9.53
C TYR A 95 -11.14 -31.24 10.57
N ASP A 96 -12.34 -30.95 10.09
CA ASP A 96 -13.55 -30.71 10.92
C ASP A 96 -14.78 -31.16 10.15
N PRO A 97 -15.17 -32.45 10.31
CA PRO A 97 -16.32 -33.01 9.62
C PRO A 97 -17.66 -32.46 10.11
N SER A 98 -17.70 -31.72 11.23
CA SER A 98 -18.92 -31.09 11.75
C SER A 98 -19.21 -29.74 11.14
N HIS A 99 -18.26 -29.18 10.42
CA HIS A 99 -18.37 -27.84 9.79
C HIS A 99 -19.29 -27.88 8.55
N PRO A 100 -20.19 -26.90 8.36
CA PRO A 100 -21.11 -26.88 7.22
C PRO A 100 -20.43 -26.78 5.85
N ASP A 101 -19.19 -26.28 5.80
CA ASP A 101 -18.40 -26.14 4.58
C ASP A 101 -17.31 -27.24 4.46
N ALA A 102 -17.46 -28.38 5.20
CA ALA A 102 -16.57 -29.52 5.06
C ALA A 102 -16.79 -30.22 3.71
N ASP A 103 -15.71 -30.66 3.09
CA ASP A 103 -15.76 -31.50 1.89
C ASP A 103 -16.15 -32.95 2.22
N GLU A 104 -16.21 -33.82 1.20
CA GLU A 104 -16.60 -35.24 1.36
C GLU A 104 -15.64 -36.04 2.28
N ASP A 105 -14.38 -35.57 2.41
CA ASP A 105 -13.33 -36.14 3.24
C ASP A 105 -13.32 -35.55 4.67
N GLY A 106 -14.19 -34.57 4.97
CA GLY A 106 -14.30 -33.90 6.26
C GLY A 106 -13.26 -32.80 6.47
N TYR A 107 -12.66 -32.26 5.43
CA TYR A 107 -11.73 -31.15 5.52
C TYR A 107 -12.39 -29.82 5.16
N VAL A 108 -11.99 -28.77 5.88
CA VAL A 108 -12.39 -27.39 5.62
C VAL A 108 -11.19 -26.59 5.16
N LEU A 109 -11.36 -25.85 4.06
CA LEU A 109 -10.35 -24.91 3.58
C LEU A 109 -10.56 -23.54 4.23
N TYR A 110 -9.55 -23.09 4.99
CA TYR A 110 -9.49 -21.76 5.56
C TYR A 110 -8.66 -20.81 4.71
N PRO A 111 -8.90 -19.49 4.82
CA PRO A 111 -8.11 -18.48 4.14
C PRO A 111 -6.60 -18.61 4.41
N ASN A 112 -5.80 -18.22 3.42
CA ASN A 112 -4.34 -18.14 3.55
C ASN A 112 -3.88 -16.84 4.27
N VAL A 113 -4.62 -16.46 5.31
CA VAL A 113 -4.36 -15.28 6.14
C VAL A 113 -3.73 -15.74 7.46
N ASP A 114 -2.59 -15.15 7.79
CA ASP A 114 -1.98 -15.29 9.11
C ASP A 114 -2.16 -13.99 9.90
N ILE A 115 -3.00 -14.04 10.94
CA ILE A 115 -3.37 -12.87 11.72
C ILE A 115 -2.14 -12.19 12.34
N ILE A 116 -1.15 -12.96 12.81
CA ILE A 116 0.05 -12.41 13.44
C ILE A 116 0.88 -11.61 12.43
N THR A 117 1.05 -12.18 11.24
CA THR A 117 1.73 -11.51 10.13
C THR A 117 0.97 -10.26 9.68
N GLU A 118 -0.36 -10.32 9.57
CA GLU A 118 -1.16 -9.16 9.18
C GLU A 118 -1.14 -8.06 10.25
N MET A 119 -1.16 -8.41 11.55
CA MET A 119 -1.00 -7.42 12.63
C MET A 119 0.38 -6.75 12.60
N THR A 120 1.43 -7.50 12.33
CA THR A 120 2.77 -6.93 12.14
C THR A 120 2.81 -5.97 10.95
N ASN A 121 2.23 -6.36 9.82
CA ASN A 121 2.10 -5.51 8.64
C ASN A 121 1.28 -4.24 8.92
N MET A 122 0.24 -4.33 9.77
CA MET A 122 -0.57 -3.19 10.20
C MET A 122 0.28 -2.19 11.00
N ILE A 123 1.09 -2.67 11.94
CA ILE A 123 1.98 -1.84 12.75
C ILE A 123 2.99 -1.13 11.84
N ASP A 124 3.59 -1.84 10.88
CA ASP A 124 4.55 -1.26 9.95
C ASP A 124 3.89 -0.18 9.07
N ALA A 125 2.69 -0.42 8.57
CA ALA A 125 1.94 0.56 7.78
C ALA A 125 1.56 1.79 8.60
N SER A 126 1.15 1.61 9.87
CA SER A 126 0.84 2.70 10.79
C SER A 126 2.08 3.56 11.07
N ARG A 127 3.22 2.94 11.38
CA ARG A 127 4.48 3.66 11.60
C ARG A 127 4.93 4.43 10.37
N ALA A 128 4.79 3.83 9.19
CA ALA A 128 5.12 4.50 7.93
C ALA A 128 4.17 5.68 7.66
N TYR A 129 2.89 5.57 7.99
CA TYR A 129 1.93 6.67 7.92
C TYR A 129 2.33 7.82 8.86
N GLU A 130 2.62 7.53 10.11
CA GLU A 130 3.04 8.50 11.12
C GLU A 130 4.35 9.21 10.74
N ALA A 131 5.30 8.49 10.18
CA ALA A 131 6.55 9.07 9.68
C ALA A 131 6.29 10.07 8.54
N ASN A 132 5.40 9.73 7.59
CA ASN A 132 5.02 10.65 6.51
C ASN A 132 4.25 11.86 7.06
N ALA A 133 3.37 11.69 8.06
CA ALA A 133 2.66 12.79 8.71
C ALA A 133 3.63 13.73 9.44
N THR A 134 4.62 13.20 10.13
CA THR A 134 5.68 13.98 10.78
C THR A 134 6.52 14.76 9.79
N ALA A 135 6.92 14.13 8.68
CA ALA A 135 7.66 14.79 7.61
C ALA A 135 6.82 15.89 6.92
N PHE A 136 5.51 15.65 6.75
CA PHE A 136 4.57 16.65 6.24
C PHE A 136 4.49 17.88 7.15
N ASN A 137 4.35 17.67 8.47
CA ASN A 137 4.31 18.74 9.46
C ASN A 137 5.63 19.52 9.53
N ALA A 138 6.77 18.84 9.45
CA ALA A 138 8.08 19.49 9.38
C ALA A 138 8.21 20.38 8.14
N SER A 139 7.78 19.88 6.98
CA SER A 139 7.75 20.66 5.74
C SER A 139 6.84 21.90 5.85
N LYS A 140 5.65 21.74 6.50
CA LYS A 140 4.74 22.87 6.77
C LYS A 140 5.39 23.93 7.65
N SER A 141 6.09 23.52 8.71
CA SER A 141 6.77 24.44 9.62
C SER A 141 7.91 25.20 8.93
N MET A 142 8.67 24.52 8.05
CA MET A 142 9.71 25.19 7.24
C MET A 142 9.12 26.26 6.32
N VAL A 143 8.00 25.96 5.68
CA VAL A 143 7.29 26.92 4.81
C VAL A 143 6.80 28.12 5.59
N ALA A 144 6.18 27.90 6.75
CA ALA A 144 5.68 28.99 7.60
C ALA A 144 6.81 29.95 8.01
N ARG A 145 7.94 29.39 8.46
CA ARG A 145 9.12 30.20 8.82
C ARG A 145 9.73 30.95 7.63
N ALA A 146 9.75 30.32 6.44
CA ALA A 146 10.25 30.98 5.24
C ALA A 146 9.38 32.18 4.84
N LEU A 147 8.05 32.09 5.03
CA LEU A 147 7.12 33.20 4.77
C LEU A 147 7.29 34.32 5.79
N GLU A 148 7.50 34.00 7.06
CA GLU A 148 7.77 35.00 8.12
C GLU A 148 9.05 35.79 7.82
N LEU A 149 10.12 35.12 7.36
CA LEU A 149 11.36 35.77 6.98
C LEU A 149 11.23 36.65 5.72
N GLY A 150 10.27 36.40 4.86
CA GLY A 150 10.00 37.20 3.66
C GLY A 150 9.12 38.42 3.91
N GLN A 151 8.54 38.56 5.12
CA GLN A 151 7.72 39.71 5.50
C GLN A 151 8.47 40.77 6.36
N SER A 152 9.68 40.41 6.75
CA SER A 152 10.60 41.34 7.45
C SER A 152 11.56 41.98 6.48
#